data_dc2df995da31034f7a8df4d8839717f7
#
_entry.id   dc2df995da31034f7a8df4d8839717f7
#
_cell.length_a   1.000
_cell.length_b   1.000
_cell.length_c   1.000
_cell.angle_alpha   90.00
_cell.angle_beta   90.00
_cell.angle_gamma   90.00
#
_symmetry.space_group_name_H-M   'P 1'
#
loop_
_entity.id
_entity.type
_entity.pdbx_description
1 polymer ?
#
loop_
_entity_poly.entity_id
_entity_poly.type
_entity_poly.pdbx_seq_one_letter_code
_entity_poly.pdbx_strand_id
1 'polypeptide(L)'
;MRERIIRSGDVELWTQAIGEPDAPALLLNAGDCQSSMDWPEDLVRLLADAGHLVLRYDYRDTGRSTHREFPPNPYDFDDLARDAVAVLDGWGIERAHSLGFGMGSAVSQLLALDHRERLTAITLLGSCAMDVDFFGNWERALTGEPTLDGLPTPERWFVELAFNPASVSEIEFYRRLSGDQLPFDESELQQRIDRVRAHAADEEPVEDHPHGQIRQDWTKRAADLAGITTPALVIEAPLDPIHPPPHARHLAESIPGARLTTIPGMGHYLAPAIHQPLTDAVTAHVGAGM
;
A
#
# COMPACT_ATOMS: atom_id res chain seq x y z
N MET A 1 4.38 8.30 20.82
CA MET A 1 3.28 8.32 19.85
C MET A 1 2.69 9.72 19.83
N ARG A 2 2.58 10.35 18.64
CA ARG A 2 2.10 11.74 18.47
C ARG A 2 1.13 11.75 17.30
N GLU A 3 0.03 12.50 17.41
CA GLU A 3 -0.98 12.63 16.37
C GLU A 3 -1.08 14.07 15.89
N ARG A 4 -1.43 14.27 14.63
CA ARG A 4 -1.72 15.56 14.02
C ARG A 4 -2.80 15.43 12.97
N ILE A 5 -3.60 16.49 12.81
CA ILE A 5 -4.40 16.69 11.61
C ILE A 5 -3.60 17.59 10.67
N ILE A 6 -3.37 17.10 9.46
CA ILE A 6 -2.60 17.80 8.42
C ILE A 6 -3.56 18.21 7.32
N ARG A 7 -3.45 19.45 6.86
CA ARG A 7 -4.27 19.94 5.76
C ARG A 7 -3.55 19.73 4.42
N SER A 8 -4.24 19.09 3.47
CA SER A 8 -3.83 18.97 2.07
C SER A 8 -4.91 19.59 1.18
N GLY A 9 -4.66 20.81 0.68
CA GLY A 9 -5.69 21.57 -0.03
C GLY A 9 -6.90 21.82 0.86
N ASP A 10 -8.03 21.23 0.50
CA ASP A 10 -9.32 21.32 1.18
C ASP A 10 -9.70 20.06 1.98
N VAL A 11 -8.79 19.08 2.11
CA VAL A 11 -8.97 17.90 2.97
C VAL A 11 -8.10 17.99 4.22
N GLU A 12 -8.56 17.39 5.30
CA GLU A 12 -7.84 17.19 6.54
C GLU A 12 -7.50 15.70 6.66
N LEU A 13 -6.22 15.41 6.90
CA LEU A 13 -5.68 14.05 7.00
C LEU A 13 -5.30 13.77 8.45
N TRP A 14 -5.83 12.69 9.01
CA TRP A 14 -5.35 12.20 10.28
C TRP A 14 -4.00 11.52 10.10
N THR A 15 -3.06 11.83 11.00
CA THR A 15 -1.69 11.34 10.90
C THR A 15 -1.13 10.97 12.27
N GLN A 16 -0.24 9.99 12.32
CA GLN A 16 0.44 9.57 13.54
C GLN A 16 1.92 9.30 13.29
N ALA A 17 2.75 9.70 14.25
CA ALA A 17 4.19 9.43 14.26
C ALA A 17 4.57 8.55 15.47
N ILE A 18 5.32 7.48 15.20
CA ILE A 18 5.84 6.52 16.17
C ILE A 18 7.35 6.40 16.00
N GLY A 19 8.09 6.36 17.10
CA GLY A 19 9.56 6.33 17.11
C GLY A 19 10.20 7.67 17.50
N GLU A 20 11.52 7.72 17.42
CA GLU A 20 12.31 8.90 17.84
C GLU A 20 12.18 10.02 16.79
N PRO A 21 11.99 11.29 17.23
CA PRO A 21 11.73 12.41 16.32
C PRO A 21 12.81 12.68 15.28
N ASP A 22 14.05 12.42 15.64
CA ASP A 22 15.23 12.70 14.80
C ASP A 22 15.70 11.47 14.00
N ALA A 23 14.96 10.35 14.11
CA ALA A 23 15.26 9.15 13.33
C ALA A 23 14.87 9.31 11.85
N PRO A 24 15.51 8.57 10.93
CA PRO A 24 15.11 8.56 9.53
C PRO A 24 13.62 8.26 9.36
N ALA A 25 12.92 9.11 8.61
CA ALA A 25 11.48 8.98 8.45
C ALA A 25 11.11 7.85 7.48
N LEU A 26 10.10 7.07 7.87
CA LEU A 26 9.47 6.02 7.08
C LEU A 26 7.98 6.34 6.95
N LEU A 27 7.51 6.66 5.74
CA LEU A 27 6.12 6.95 5.45
C LEU A 27 5.42 5.68 4.98
N LEU A 28 4.36 5.29 5.67
CA LEU A 28 3.54 4.12 5.34
C LEU A 28 2.32 4.52 4.51
N ASN A 29 2.24 4.01 3.29
CA ASN A 29 1.11 4.16 2.37
C ASN A 29 0.29 2.87 2.38
N ALA A 30 -0.93 2.93 2.89
CA ALA A 30 -1.81 1.77 3.07
C ALA A 30 -2.37 1.22 1.74
N GLY A 31 -3.04 0.08 1.80
CA GLY A 31 -3.73 -0.53 0.67
C GLY A 31 -5.03 0.19 0.28
N ASP A 32 -5.69 -0.37 -0.72
CA ASP A 32 -6.97 0.13 -1.20
C ASP A 32 -8.04 0.05 -0.11
N CYS A 33 -8.83 1.12 0.04
CA CYS A 33 -9.89 1.25 1.05
C CYS A 33 -9.42 1.08 2.51
N GLN A 34 -8.12 1.09 2.76
CA GLN A 34 -7.53 0.88 4.09
C GLN A 34 -7.20 2.21 4.77
N SER A 35 -7.47 2.26 6.08
CA SER A 35 -6.98 3.31 6.95
C SER A 35 -5.54 3.02 7.40
N SER A 36 -4.93 3.99 8.06
CA SER A 36 -3.62 3.80 8.70
C SER A 36 -3.60 2.71 9.77
N MET A 37 -4.76 2.34 10.33
CA MET A 37 -4.89 1.31 11.36
C MET A 37 -4.86 -0.11 10.80
N ASP A 38 -4.95 -0.26 9.48
CA ASP A 38 -4.77 -1.54 8.80
C ASP A 38 -3.31 -2.01 8.80
N TRP A 39 -2.36 -1.09 8.99
CA TRP A 39 -0.99 -1.47 9.29
C TRP A 39 -0.94 -2.18 10.65
N PRO A 40 -0.45 -3.45 10.72
CA PRO A 40 -0.34 -4.18 11.97
C PRO A 40 0.48 -3.40 13.00
N GLU A 41 -0.05 -3.23 14.20
CA GLU A 41 0.60 -2.43 15.25
C GLU A 41 1.98 -2.96 15.61
N ASP A 42 2.15 -4.30 15.63
CA ASP A 42 3.43 -4.93 15.92
C ASP A 42 4.45 -4.67 14.81
N LEU A 43 4.03 -4.66 13.53
CA LEU A 43 4.91 -4.27 12.41
C LEU A 43 5.35 -2.81 12.54
N VAL A 44 4.39 -1.91 12.84
CA VAL A 44 4.70 -0.47 13.03
C VAL A 44 5.71 -0.27 14.16
N ARG A 45 5.56 -1.01 15.26
CA ARG A 45 6.51 -0.98 16.39
C ARG A 45 7.86 -1.56 16.02
N LEU A 46 7.90 -2.69 15.34
CA LEU A 46 9.16 -3.29 14.88
C LEU A 46 9.95 -2.33 13.97
N LEU A 47 9.29 -1.63 13.06
CA LEU A 47 9.91 -0.61 12.22
C LEU A 47 10.44 0.57 13.04
N ALA A 48 9.68 1.03 14.06
CA ALA A 48 10.12 2.09 14.94
C ALA A 48 11.32 1.66 15.82
N ASP A 49 11.28 0.44 16.37
CA ASP A 49 12.36 -0.14 17.17
C ASP A 49 13.62 -0.42 16.35
N ALA A 50 13.46 -0.63 15.04
CA ALA A 50 14.57 -0.71 14.08
C ALA A 50 15.22 0.65 13.78
N GLY A 51 14.78 1.73 14.43
CA GLY A 51 15.39 3.06 14.37
C GLY A 51 14.74 3.99 13.34
N HIS A 52 13.47 3.82 13.01
CA HIS A 52 12.74 4.71 12.11
C HIS A 52 11.75 5.61 12.87
N LEU A 53 11.55 6.83 12.37
CA LEU A 53 10.39 7.63 12.67
C LEU A 53 9.28 7.19 11.69
N VAL A 54 8.40 6.30 12.16
CA VAL A 54 7.31 5.77 11.34
C VAL A 54 6.15 6.76 11.30
N LEU A 55 5.79 7.22 10.11
CA LEU A 55 4.62 8.04 9.84
C LEU A 55 3.57 7.17 9.17
N ARG A 56 2.36 7.14 9.73
CA ARG A 56 1.17 6.57 9.09
C ARG A 56 0.06 7.61 9.06
N TYR A 57 -0.80 7.53 8.07
CA TYR A 57 -1.89 8.48 7.89
C TYR A 57 -3.09 7.81 7.23
N ASP A 58 -4.26 8.32 7.52
CA ASP A 58 -5.46 7.92 6.81
C ASP A 58 -5.53 8.69 5.49
N TYR A 59 -5.73 7.98 4.39
CA TYR A 59 -6.06 8.62 3.13
C TYR A 59 -7.37 9.41 3.26
N ARG A 60 -7.62 10.35 2.35
CA ARG A 60 -8.97 10.88 2.17
C ARG A 60 -9.96 9.73 2.00
N ASP A 61 -11.15 9.87 2.56
CA ASP A 61 -12.22 8.87 2.58
C ASP A 61 -11.89 7.59 3.37
N THR A 62 -10.89 7.64 4.25
CA THR A 62 -10.61 6.55 5.19
C THR A 62 -10.42 7.05 6.62
N GLY A 63 -10.73 6.20 7.60
CA GLY A 63 -10.45 6.43 9.01
C GLY A 63 -11.01 7.75 9.54
N ARG A 64 -10.13 8.63 10.03
CA ARG A 64 -10.48 9.93 10.62
C ARG A 64 -10.12 11.11 9.72
N SER A 65 -9.74 10.86 8.48
CA SER A 65 -9.51 11.89 7.48
C SER A 65 -10.83 12.40 6.90
N THR A 66 -10.78 13.47 6.11
CA THR A 66 -11.98 14.02 5.46
C THR A 66 -12.62 12.99 4.55
N HIS A 67 -13.92 12.75 4.73
CA HIS A 67 -14.78 11.94 3.87
C HIS A 67 -15.62 12.83 2.97
N ARG A 68 -15.79 12.45 1.72
CA ARG A 68 -16.53 13.21 0.72
C ARG A 68 -17.41 12.31 -0.14
N GLU A 69 -18.50 12.90 -0.61
CA GLU A 69 -19.30 12.26 -1.65
C GLU A 69 -18.47 12.11 -2.95
N PHE A 70 -18.42 10.90 -3.47
CA PHE A 70 -17.83 10.56 -4.76
C PHE A 70 -18.93 10.03 -5.68
N PRO A 71 -19.05 10.42 -6.96
CA PRO A 71 -18.10 11.17 -7.78
C PRO A 71 -18.25 12.70 -7.81
N PRO A 72 -19.15 13.37 -7.03
CA PRO A 72 -19.27 14.85 -7.12
C PRO A 72 -17.97 15.60 -6.80
N ASN A 73 -17.09 15.00 -5.96
CA ASN A 73 -15.78 15.52 -5.63
C ASN A 73 -14.69 14.51 -6.06
N PRO A 74 -14.44 14.35 -7.36
CA PRO A 74 -13.51 13.36 -7.85
C PRO A 74 -12.07 13.72 -7.49
N TYR A 75 -11.27 12.70 -7.26
CA TYR A 75 -9.82 12.79 -7.09
C TYR A 75 -9.16 11.57 -7.73
N ASP A 76 -7.87 11.62 -7.88
CA ASP A 76 -7.06 10.57 -8.50
C ASP A 76 -5.85 10.19 -7.62
N PHE A 77 -5.01 9.33 -8.12
CA PHE A 77 -3.80 8.92 -7.40
C PHE A 77 -2.75 10.02 -7.28
N ASP A 78 -2.76 11.01 -8.19
CA ASP A 78 -1.88 12.17 -8.08
C ASP A 78 -2.30 13.05 -6.90
N ASP A 79 -3.61 13.10 -6.58
CA ASP A 79 -4.11 13.71 -5.35
C ASP A 79 -3.61 12.97 -4.10
N LEU A 80 -3.64 11.63 -4.11
CA LEU A 80 -3.15 10.82 -3.00
C LEU A 80 -1.63 10.97 -2.81
N ALA A 81 -0.88 11.11 -3.90
CA ALA A 81 0.56 11.41 -3.83
C ALA A 81 0.82 12.81 -3.25
N ARG A 82 0.02 13.83 -3.63
CA ARG A 82 0.09 15.17 -3.02
C ARG A 82 -0.26 15.16 -1.53
N ASP A 83 -1.22 14.34 -1.12
CA ASP A 83 -1.56 14.14 0.29
C ASP A 83 -0.39 13.58 1.08
N ALA A 84 0.30 12.57 0.54
CA ALA A 84 1.50 12.00 1.14
C ALA A 84 2.62 13.05 1.32
N VAL A 85 2.81 13.93 0.34
CA VAL A 85 3.74 15.08 0.44
C VAL A 85 3.29 16.05 1.53
N ALA A 86 1.99 16.39 1.60
CA ALA A 86 1.46 17.27 2.65
C ALA A 86 1.65 16.68 4.04
N VAL A 87 1.55 15.36 4.21
CA VAL A 87 1.86 14.68 5.47
C VAL A 87 3.31 14.92 5.87
N LEU A 88 4.27 14.75 4.95
CA LEU A 88 5.67 15.03 5.23
C LEU A 88 5.89 16.49 5.64
N ASP A 89 5.28 17.45 4.92
CA ASP A 89 5.36 18.89 5.22
C ASP A 89 4.81 19.20 6.61
N GLY A 90 3.66 18.64 6.95
CA GLY A 90 3.00 18.86 8.24
C GLY A 90 3.80 18.31 9.43
N TRP A 91 4.65 17.33 9.20
CA TRP A 91 5.59 16.81 10.20
C TRP A 91 6.98 17.47 10.15
N GLY A 92 7.23 18.35 9.17
CA GLY A 92 8.53 18.99 8.98
C GLY A 92 9.60 18.03 8.47
N ILE A 93 9.20 16.99 7.75
CA ILE A 93 10.10 15.98 7.18
C ILE A 93 10.46 16.38 5.76
N GLU A 94 11.72 16.65 5.51
CA GLU A 94 12.22 17.01 4.18
C GLU A 94 12.18 15.81 3.23
N ARG A 95 12.66 14.65 3.69
CA ARG A 95 12.72 13.42 2.92
C ARG A 95 12.39 12.21 3.77
N ALA A 96 11.70 11.22 3.19
CA ALA A 96 11.36 9.97 3.85
C ALA A 96 11.61 8.76 2.93
N HIS A 97 11.76 7.58 3.53
CA HIS A 97 11.54 6.33 2.82
C HIS A 97 10.03 6.09 2.70
N SER A 98 9.53 5.84 1.51
CA SER A 98 8.11 5.52 1.27
C SER A 98 7.93 4.01 1.18
N LEU A 99 7.18 3.42 2.11
CA LEU A 99 6.77 2.01 2.08
C LEU A 99 5.31 1.92 1.69
N GLY A 100 5.03 1.37 0.52
CA GLY A 100 3.69 1.18 0.00
C GLY A 100 3.25 -0.28 0.00
N PHE A 101 1.98 -0.51 0.34
CA PHE A 101 1.32 -1.81 0.22
C PHE A 101 0.11 -1.69 -0.72
N GLY A 102 -0.03 -2.60 -1.68
CA GLY A 102 -1.15 -2.57 -2.63
C GLY A 102 -1.25 -1.22 -3.36
N MET A 103 -2.38 -0.53 -3.22
CA MET A 103 -2.59 0.83 -3.72
C MET A 103 -1.50 1.80 -3.26
N GLY A 104 -1.04 1.69 -2.01
CA GLY A 104 0.03 2.51 -1.49
C GLY A 104 1.36 2.35 -2.22
N SER A 105 1.60 1.20 -2.85
CA SER A 105 2.75 1.02 -3.73
C SER A 105 2.61 1.84 -5.03
N ALA A 106 1.40 1.99 -5.57
CA ALA A 106 1.16 2.87 -6.70
C ALA A 106 1.40 4.34 -6.31
N VAL A 107 0.93 4.76 -5.13
CA VAL A 107 1.25 6.11 -4.57
C VAL A 107 2.77 6.29 -4.42
N SER A 108 3.50 5.26 -3.94
CA SER A 108 4.96 5.33 -3.80
C SER A 108 5.69 5.41 -5.14
N GLN A 109 5.18 4.77 -6.21
CA GLN A 109 5.68 4.91 -7.57
C GLN A 109 5.49 6.35 -8.07
N LEU A 110 4.31 6.95 -7.86
CA LEU A 110 4.05 8.35 -8.22
C LEU A 110 4.93 9.32 -7.44
N LEU A 111 5.13 9.11 -6.14
CA LEU A 111 6.07 9.91 -5.36
C LEU A 111 7.49 9.84 -5.95
N ALA A 112 7.93 8.67 -6.40
CA ALA A 112 9.25 8.51 -7.01
C ALA A 112 9.37 9.17 -8.38
N LEU A 113 8.27 9.31 -9.12
CA LEU A 113 8.23 9.99 -10.41
C LEU A 113 8.13 11.51 -10.27
N ASP A 114 7.22 11.99 -9.44
CA ASP A 114 6.79 13.40 -9.45
C ASP A 114 7.30 14.19 -8.24
N HIS A 115 7.75 13.51 -7.17
CA HIS A 115 8.21 14.11 -5.90
C HIS A 115 9.50 13.45 -5.39
N ARG A 116 10.37 13.03 -6.30
CA ARG A 116 11.59 12.26 -5.95
C ARG A 116 12.49 12.95 -4.93
N GLU A 117 12.50 14.29 -4.91
CA GLU A 117 13.25 15.11 -3.95
C GLU A 117 12.77 14.92 -2.51
N ARG A 118 11.55 14.40 -2.31
CA ARG A 118 10.95 14.10 -1.01
C ARG A 118 11.28 12.68 -0.52
N LEU A 119 12.03 11.91 -1.31
CA LEU A 119 12.30 10.50 -1.02
C LEU A 119 13.77 10.23 -0.77
N THR A 120 14.06 9.35 0.18
CA THR A 120 15.36 8.71 0.35
C THR A 120 15.40 7.35 -0.34
N ALA A 121 14.31 6.60 -0.31
CA ALA A 121 14.12 5.30 -0.96
C ALA A 121 12.61 4.99 -1.08
N ILE A 122 12.27 3.95 -1.85
CA ILE A 122 10.93 3.36 -1.88
C ILE A 122 10.99 1.85 -1.63
N THR A 123 9.96 1.31 -0.96
CA THR A 123 9.68 -0.13 -0.91
C THR A 123 8.27 -0.37 -1.43
N LEU A 124 8.14 -1.28 -2.38
CA LEU A 124 6.90 -1.58 -3.10
C LEU A 124 6.50 -3.03 -2.80
N LEU A 125 5.31 -3.22 -2.24
CA LEU A 125 4.82 -4.50 -1.76
C LEU A 125 3.39 -4.76 -2.26
N GLY A 126 3.12 -5.97 -2.77
CA GLY A 126 1.78 -6.36 -3.21
C GLY A 126 1.24 -5.45 -4.34
N SER A 127 2.03 -5.23 -5.40
CA SER A 127 1.69 -4.30 -6.47
C SER A 127 2.24 -4.75 -7.83
N CYS A 128 1.85 -4.06 -8.88
CA CYS A 128 2.34 -4.22 -10.24
C CYS A 128 3.00 -2.93 -10.76
N ALA A 129 3.65 -3.03 -11.90
CA ALA A 129 4.17 -1.88 -12.62
C ALA A 129 3.04 -1.09 -13.32
N MET A 130 3.28 0.19 -13.60
CA MET A 130 2.29 1.07 -14.23
C MET A 130 1.98 0.72 -15.69
N ASP A 131 2.72 -0.17 -16.33
CA ASP A 131 2.42 -0.67 -17.68
C ASP A 131 1.36 -1.78 -17.70
N VAL A 132 0.96 -2.29 -16.54
CA VAL A 132 -0.07 -3.33 -16.39
C VAL A 132 -1.45 -2.72 -16.49
N ASP A 133 -2.29 -3.25 -17.38
CA ASP A 133 -3.72 -2.90 -17.49
C ASP A 133 -4.50 -3.55 -16.32
N PHE A 134 -4.28 -3.01 -15.12
CA PHE A 134 -4.78 -3.59 -13.86
C PHE A 134 -6.29 -3.83 -13.91
N PHE A 135 -7.09 -2.84 -14.26
CA PHE A 135 -8.55 -2.96 -14.29
C PHE A 135 -9.04 -3.87 -15.42
N GLY A 136 -8.43 -3.79 -16.61
CA GLY A 136 -8.76 -4.71 -17.71
C GLY A 136 -8.40 -6.16 -17.38
N ASN A 137 -7.35 -6.38 -16.58
CA ASN A 137 -6.97 -7.73 -16.15
C ASN A 137 -7.97 -8.34 -15.15
N TRP A 138 -8.73 -7.53 -14.40
CA TRP A 138 -9.85 -8.03 -13.59
C TRP A 138 -10.97 -8.61 -14.45
N GLU A 139 -11.34 -7.94 -15.53
CA GLU A 139 -12.34 -8.47 -16.47
C GLU A 139 -11.83 -9.75 -17.14
N ARG A 140 -10.56 -9.78 -17.55
CA ARG A 140 -9.93 -10.96 -18.15
C ARG A 140 -9.87 -12.15 -17.17
N ALA A 141 -9.69 -11.90 -15.87
CA ALA A 141 -9.75 -12.95 -14.85
C ALA A 141 -11.12 -13.66 -14.81
N LEU A 142 -12.21 -12.94 -15.09
CA LEU A 142 -13.57 -13.49 -15.13
C LEU A 142 -13.90 -14.15 -16.47
N THR A 143 -13.47 -13.56 -17.57
CA THR A 143 -13.77 -14.04 -18.94
C THR A 143 -12.84 -15.15 -19.42
N GLY A 144 -11.63 -15.23 -18.85
CA GLY A 144 -10.57 -16.15 -19.30
C GLY A 144 -9.83 -15.66 -20.54
N GLU A 145 -10.02 -14.41 -20.94
CA GLU A 145 -9.26 -13.80 -22.03
C GLU A 145 -7.81 -13.59 -21.65
N PRO A 146 -6.87 -13.68 -22.60
CA PRO A 146 -5.46 -13.43 -22.33
C PRO A 146 -5.21 -11.96 -21.98
N THR A 147 -4.21 -11.72 -21.09
CA THR A 147 -3.74 -10.38 -20.78
C THR A 147 -2.99 -9.76 -21.95
N LEU A 148 -2.96 -8.43 -22.03
CA LEU A 148 -2.28 -7.70 -23.10
C LEU A 148 -0.76 -7.63 -22.89
N ASP A 149 -0.33 -7.72 -21.64
CA ASP A 149 1.07 -7.61 -21.20
C ASP A 149 1.76 -8.97 -21.03
N GLY A 150 1.00 -10.08 -21.13
CA GLY A 150 1.50 -11.44 -20.93
C GLY A 150 1.74 -11.82 -19.46
N LEU A 151 1.39 -10.94 -18.52
CA LEU A 151 1.42 -11.22 -17.09
C LEU A 151 0.13 -11.92 -16.65
N PRO A 152 0.13 -12.68 -15.54
CA PRO A 152 -1.08 -13.33 -15.06
C PRO A 152 -2.14 -12.31 -14.61
N THR A 153 -3.40 -12.68 -14.76
CA THR A 153 -4.51 -11.94 -14.15
C THR A 153 -4.49 -12.13 -12.62
N PRO A 154 -5.19 -11.28 -11.85
CA PRO A 154 -5.57 -11.66 -10.50
C PRO A 154 -6.27 -13.01 -10.47
N GLU A 155 -6.14 -13.73 -9.38
CA GLU A 155 -6.85 -14.99 -9.18
C GLU A 155 -8.37 -14.78 -9.29
N ARG A 156 -9.05 -15.60 -10.08
CA ARG A 156 -10.47 -15.46 -10.36
C ARG A 156 -11.33 -15.39 -9.08
N TRP A 157 -11.04 -16.27 -8.09
CA TRP A 157 -11.77 -16.28 -6.83
C TRP A 157 -11.69 -14.93 -6.08
N PHE A 158 -10.53 -14.25 -6.16
CA PHE A 158 -10.35 -12.94 -5.55
C PHE A 158 -11.25 -11.90 -6.22
N VAL A 159 -11.26 -11.86 -7.56
CA VAL A 159 -12.10 -10.93 -8.32
C VAL A 159 -13.60 -11.19 -8.06
N GLU A 160 -14.03 -12.45 -8.04
CA GLU A 160 -15.41 -12.82 -7.70
C GLU A 160 -15.81 -12.34 -6.29
N LEU A 161 -14.91 -12.46 -5.30
CA LEU A 161 -15.16 -11.96 -3.94
C LEU A 161 -15.14 -10.44 -3.85
N ALA A 162 -14.26 -9.77 -4.57
CA ALA A 162 -14.21 -8.30 -4.58
C ALA A 162 -15.51 -7.68 -5.13
N PHE A 163 -16.17 -8.35 -6.09
CA PHE A 163 -17.50 -7.95 -6.59
C PHE A 163 -18.66 -8.43 -5.71
N ASN A 164 -18.44 -9.36 -4.79
CA ASN A 164 -19.46 -9.86 -3.86
C ASN A 164 -18.86 -10.10 -2.45
N PRO A 165 -18.41 -9.03 -1.77
CA PRO A 165 -17.69 -9.16 -0.51
C PRO A 165 -18.54 -9.79 0.61
N ALA A 166 -19.87 -9.67 0.55
CA ALA A 166 -20.78 -10.27 1.53
C ALA A 166 -20.88 -11.81 1.43
N SER A 167 -20.27 -12.43 0.42
CA SER A 167 -20.34 -13.88 0.20
C SER A 167 -19.50 -14.70 1.18
N VAL A 168 -18.54 -14.06 1.86
CA VAL A 168 -17.69 -14.67 2.90
C VAL A 168 -17.55 -13.72 4.08
N SER A 169 -17.11 -14.23 5.24
CA SER A 169 -16.74 -13.35 6.34
C SER A 169 -15.44 -12.60 6.05
N GLU A 170 -15.26 -11.43 6.67
CA GLU A 170 -14.02 -10.65 6.57
C GLU A 170 -12.78 -11.48 6.98
N ILE A 171 -12.90 -12.30 8.04
CA ILE A 171 -11.83 -13.21 8.46
C ILE A 171 -11.49 -14.23 7.37
N GLU A 172 -12.49 -14.83 6.75
CA GLU A 172 -12.24 -15.80 5.66
C GLU A 172 -11.64 -15.14 4.42
N PHE A 173 -12.04 -13.90 4.10
CA PHE A 173 -11.43 -13.12 3.03
C PHE A 173 -9.93 -12.92 3.27
N TYR A 174 -9.55 -12.41 4.43
CA TYR A 174 -8.12 -12.19 4.76
C TYR A 174 -7.36 -13.52 4.91
N ARG A 175 -8.00 -14.58 5.37
CA ARG A 175 -7.39 -15.92 5.40
C ARG A 175 -6.98 -16.37 4.00
N ARG A 176 -7.84 -16.18 3.01
CA ARG A 176 -7.52 -16.51 1.62
C ARG A 176 -6.43 -15.61 1.04
N LEU A 177 -6.44 -14.31 1.37
CA LEU A 177 -5.38 -13.39 0.97
C LEU A 177 -4.02 -13.73 1.57
N SER A 178 -3.99 -14.32 2.76
CA SER A 178 -2.75 -14.73 3.44
C SER A 178 -2.01 -15.86 2.73
N GLY A 179 -2.72 -16.68 1.94
CA GLY A 179 -2.20 -17.95 1.43
C GLY A 179 -2.17 -19.04 2.50
N ASP A 180 -1.57 -20.18 2.21
CA ASP A 180 -1.64 -21.41 3.01
C ASP A 180 -0.29 -21.89 3.57
N GLN A 181 0.79 -21.14 3.33
CA GLN A 181 2.15 -21.54 3.74
C GLN A 181 2.60 -20.94 5.07
N LEU A 182 1.99 -19.85 5.51
CA LEU A 182 2.30 -19.21 6.79
C LEU A 182 1.12 -19.36 7.75
N PRO A 183 1.39 -19.38 9.06
CA PRO A 183 0.31 -19.39 10.06
C PRO A 183 -0.58 -18.16 9.91
N PHE A 184 -1.88 -18.37 9.91
CA PHE A 184 -2.86 -17.31 9.96
C PHE A 184 -3.33 -17.11 11.41
N ASP A 185 -3.16 -15.91 11.94
CA ASP A 185 -3.58 -15.53 13.28
C ASP A 185 -4.91 -14.79 13.24
N GLU A 186 -6.00 -15.54 13.46
CA GLU A 186 -7.36 -14.98 13.46
C GLU A 186 -7.56 -13.98 14.61
N SER A 187 -6.90 -14.19 15.76
CA SER A 187 -7.03 -13.30 16.91
C SER A 187 -6.36 -11.95 16.64
N GLU A 188 -5.19 -11.94 16.00
CA GLU A 188 -4.54 -10.69 15.56
C GLU A 188 -5.40 -9.94 14.55
N LEU A 189 -5.94 -10.65 13.56
CA LEU A 189 -6.83 -10.03 12.57
C LEU A 189 -8.07 -9.43 13.24
N GLN A 190 -8.72 -10.17 14.14
CA GLN A 190 -9.90 -9.63 14.85
C GLN A 190 -9.56 -8.37 15.64
N GLN A 191 -8.43 -8.35 16.35
CA GLN A 191 -7.96 -7.15 17.05
C GLN A 191 -7.68 -5.98 16.10
N ARG A 192 -7.16 -6.25 14.89
CA ARG A 192 -6.94 -5.23 13.87
C ARG A 192 -8.24 -4.68 13.35
N ILE A 193 -9.22 -5.52 13.01
CA ILE A 193 -10.56 -5.13 12.60
C ILE A 193 -11.22 -4.24 13.67
N ASP A 194 -11.17 -4.66 14.93
CA ASP A 194 -11.75 -3.92 16.05
C ASP A 194 -11.07 -2.54 16.20
N ARG A 195 -9.74 -2.48 16.03
CA ARG A 195 -8.98 -1.23 16.08
C ARG A 195 -9.32 -0.31 14.92
N VAL A 196 -9.44 -0.82 13.70
CA VAL A 196 -9.84 -0.06 12.50
C VAL A 196 -11.23 0.54 12.71
N ARG A 197 -12.20 -0.26 13.15
CA ARG A 197 -13.57 0.19 13.43
C ARG A 197 -13.62 1.25 14.54
N ALA A 198 -12.90 1.01 15.64
CA ALA A 198 -12.82 1.98 16.74
C ALA A 198 -12.15 3.30 16.31
N HIS A 199 -11.21 3.26 15.36
CA HIS A 199 -10.55 4.44 14.83
C HIS A 199 -11.46 5.25 13.92
N ALA A 200 -12.21 4.60 13.05
CA ALA A 200 -13.17 5.25 12.16
C ALA A 200 -14.37 5.85 12.92
N ALA A 201 -14.49 5.58 14.24
CA ALA A 201 -15.61 6.02 15.09
C ALA A 201 -16.96 5.47 14.58
N ASP A 202 -17.95 6.34 14.37
CA ASP A 202 -19.31 5.96 13.99
C ASP A 202 -19.52 5.93 12.46
N GLU A 203 -18.45 5.90 11.67
CA GLU A 203 -18.60 5.85 10.21
C GLU A 203 -19.00 4.45 9.75
N GLU A 204 -20.12 4.39 9.05
CA GLU A 204 -20.58 3.16 8.40
C GLU A 204 -19.65 2.81 7.21
N PRO A 205 -19.32 1.53 7.00
CA PRO A 205 -18.59 1.11 5.81
C PRO A 205 -19.31 1.57 4.54
N VAL A 206 -18.61 2.27 3.67
CA VAL A 206 -19.17 2.74 2.39
C VAL A 206 -19.20 1.57 1.41
N GLU A 207 -20.37 1.19 0.92
CA GLU A 207 -20.57 0.05 0.01
C GLU A 207 -19.75 0.23 -1.30
N ASP A 208 -19.71 1.46 -1.82
CA ASP A 208 -18.93 1.83 -3.01
C ASP A 208 -17.82 2.81 -2.61
N HIS A 209 -16.76 2.30 -1.98
CA HIS A 209 -15.68 3.15 -1.50
C HIS A 209 -15.04 3.96 -2.65
N PRO A 210 -14.77 5.26 -2.46
CA PRO A 210 -14.19 6.13 -3.49
C PRO A 210 -12.91 5.58 -4.12
N HIS A 211 -12.00 4.97 -3.35
CA HIS A 211 -10.76 4.39 -3.88
C HIS A 211 -11.04 3.34 -4.96
N GLY A 212 -12.01 2.45 -4.75
CA GLY A 212 -12.42 1.45 -5.74
C GLY A 212 -13.06 2.04 -7.00
N GLN A 213 -13.43 3.32 -6.97
CA GLN A 213 -14.02 4.04 -8.10
C GLN A 213 -13.01 4.89 -8.90
N ILE A 214 -11.80 5.12 -8.37
CA ILE A 214 -10.75 5.83 -9.10
C ILE A 214 -10.40 5.05 -10.37
N ARG A 215 -10.45 5.73 -11.51
CA ARG A 215 -10.07 5.19 -12.81
C ARG A 215 -8.96 6.04 -13.39
N GLN A 216 -7.73 5.56 -13.27
CA GLN A 216 -6.55 6.20 -13.83
C GLN A 216 -5.88 5.26 -14.83
N ASP A 217 -5.63 5.75 -16.02
CA ASP A 217 -4.93 4.98 -17.04
C ASP A 217 -3.42 5.06 -16.79
N TRP A 218 -2.93 4.13 -16.00
CA TRP A 218 -1.52 4.01 -15.60
C TRP A 218 -0.61 3.74 -16.78
N THR A 219 -1.10 3.07 -17.83
CA THR A 219 -0.28 2.66 -18.97
C THR A 219 0.33 3.84 -19.70
N LYS A 220 -0.27 5.03 -19.59
CA LYS A 220 0.31 6.29 -20.10
C LYS A 220 1.62 6.68 -19.42
N ARG A 221 1.87 6.21 -18.21
CA ARG A 221 3.08 6.47 -17.42
C ARG A 221 4.07 5.30 -17.42
N ALA A 222 3.78 4.24 -18.17
CA ALA A 222 4.62 3.03 -18.24
C ALA A 222 6.10 3.33 -18.54
N ALA A 223 6.35 4.19 -19.53
CA ALA A 223 7.71 4.58 -19.92
C ALA A 223 8.44 5.41 -18.86
N ASP A 224 7.71 6.07 -17.94
CA ASP A 224 8.28 6.94 -16.93
C ASP A 224 9.00 6.13 -15.83
N LEU A 225 8.60 4.86 -15.60
CA LEU A 225 9.25 3.98 -14.61
C LEU A 225 10.76 3.85 -14.83
N ALA A 226 11.20 3.86 -16.10
CA ALA A 226 12.61 3.84 -16.45
C ALA A 226 13.36 5.13 -16.01
N GLY A 227 12.64 6.18 -15.67
CA GLY A 227 13.18 7.44 -15.14
C GLY A 227 13.31 7.49 -13.62
N ILE A 228 12.80 6.48 -12.89
CA ILE A 228 12.93 6.43 -11.44
C ILE A 228 14.41 6.22 -11.07
N THR A 229 14.95 7.17 -10.33
CA THR A 229 16.34 7.13 -9.81
C THR A 229 16.40 6.97 -8.31
N THR A 230 15.25 7.05 -7.64
CA THR A 230 15.11 6.76 -6.20
C THR A 230 15.45 5.30 -5.95
N PRO A 231 16.32 4.97 -4.96
CA PRO A 231 16.59 3.58 -4.60
C PRO A 231 15.29 2.83 -4.32
N ALA A 232 15.07 1.72 -5.02
CA ALA A 232 13.83 0.95 -4.96
C ALA A 232 14.06 -0.49 -4.49
N LEU A 233 13.22 -0.95 -3.58
CA LEU A 233 13.09 -2.35 -3.17
C LEU A 233 11.69 -2.83 -3.53
N VAL A 234 11.62 -3.92 -4.27
CA VAL A 234 10.36 -4.61 -4.55
C VAL A 234 10.31 -5.90 -3.73
N ILE A 235 9.21 -6.09 -3.02
CA ILE A 235 8.97 -7.30 -2.23
C ILE A 235 8.04 -8.22 -3.01
N GLU A 236 8.53 -9.40 -3.36
CA GLU A 236 7.73 -10.44 -3.98
C GLU A 236 7.01 -11.26 -2.91
N ALA A 237 5.69 -11.35 -3.03
CA ALA A 237 4.81 -12.20 -2.24
C ALA A 237 4.40 -13.39 -3.12
N PRO A 238 4.97 -14.61 -2.95
CA PRO A 238 4.78 -15.73 -3.88
C PRO A 238 3.34 -16.24 -3.96
N LEU A 239 2.52 -15.97 -2.96
CA LEU A 239 1.12 -16.39 -2.87
C LEU A 239 0.14 -15.23 -3.00
N ASP A 240 0.58 -14.09 -3.54
CA ASP A 240 -0.29 -12.94 -3.77
C ASP A 240 -1.34 -13.25 -4.86
N PRO A 241 -2.64 -13.28 -4.53
CA PRO A 241 -3.68 -13.60 -5.51
C PRO A 241 -4.08 -12.39 -6.36
N ILE A 242 -3.66 -11.18 -6.00
CA ILE A 242 -3.97 -9.94 -6.73
C ILE A 242 -2.89 -9.66 -7.76
N HIS A 243 -1.63 -9.78 -7.34
CA HIS A 243 -0.45 -9.59 -8.17
C HIS A 243 0.44 -10.83 -8.14
N PRO A 244 -0.05 -11.98 -8.67
CA PRO A 244 0.71 -13.23 -8.60
C PRO A 244 2.05 -13.11 -9.35
N PRO A 245 3.07 -13.90 -8.99
CA PRO A 245 4.32 -13.91 -9.75
C PRO A 245 4.08 -14.14 -11.25
N PRO A 246 4.77 -13.37 -12.15
CA PRO A 246 5.97 -12.59 -11.90
C PRO A 246 5.76 -11.07 -11.76
N HIS A 247 4.61 -10.55 -11.35
CA HIS A 247 4.35 -9.09 -11.30
C HIS A 247 5.42 -8.31 -10.52
N ALA A 248 5.84 -8.79 -9.34
CA ALA A 248 6.89 -8.12 -8.56
C ALA A 248 8.24 -8.09 -9.30
N ARG A 249 8.59 -9.17 -9.99
CA ARG A 249 9.80 -9.21 -10.82
C ARG A 249 9.72 -8.23 -11.98
N HIS A 250 8.58 -8.20 -12.68
CA HIS A 250 8.33 -7.26 -13.77
C HIS A 250 8.47 -5.81 -13.31
N LEU A 251 7.87 -5.48 -12.14
CA LEU A 251 8.01 -4.15 -11.52
C LEU A 251 9.47 -3.82 -11.20
N ALA A 252 10.23 -4.76 -10.63
CA ALA A 252 11.64 -4.55 -10.32
C ALA A 252 12.49 -4.34 -11.59
N GLU A 253 12.19 -5.07 -12.66
CA GLU A 253 12.88 -4.93 -13.96
C GLU A 253 12.51 -3.61 -14.68
N SER A 254 11.34 -3.05 -14.41
CA SER A 254 10.89 -1.75 -14.97
C SER A 254 11.55 -0.54 -14.32
N ILE A 255 12.14 -0.68 -13.13
CA ILE A 255 12.79 0.40 -12.38
C ILE A 255 14.30 0.17 -12.37
N PRO A 256 15.12 1.06 -12.98
CA PRO A 256 16.57 0.88 -13.04
C PRO A 256 17.22 0.76 -11.66
N GLY A 257 17.97 -0.31 -11.44
CA GLY A 257 18.66 -0.55 -10.19
C GLY A 257 17.79 -1.00 -9.01
N ALA A 258 16.50 -1.26 -9.24
CA ALA A 258 15.64 -1.81 -8.20
C ALA A 258 16.13 -3.19 -7.73
N ARG A 259 15.99 -3.44 -6.45
CA ARG A 259 16.28 -4.74 -5.82
C ARG A 259 14.98 -5.51 -5.67
N LEU A 260 15.02 -6.81 -5.94
CA LEU A 260 13.92 -7.73 -5.68
C LEU A 260 14.27 -8.61 -4.47
N THR A 261 13.36 -8.72 -3.54
CA THR A 261 13.46 -9.63 -2.39
C THR A 261 12.16 -10.41 -2.25
N THR A 262 12.27 -11.73 -2.12
CA THR A 262 11.09 -12.59 -1.92
C THR A 262 10.92 -12.86 -0.44
N ILE A 263 9.69 -12.73 0.09
CA ILE A 263 9.31 -13.22 1.42
C ILE A 263 8.57 -14.56 1.25
N PRO A 264 9.20 -15.70 1.53
CA PRO A 264 8.60 -17.01 1.30
C PRO A 264 7.26 -17.19 2.03
N GLY A 265 6.28 -17.74 1.31
CA GLY A 265 4.95 -18.03 1.86
C GLY A 265 4.03 -16.82 2.05
N MET A 266 4.50 -15.61 1.74
CA MET A 266 3.69 -14.40 1.82
C MET A 266 2.61 -14.36 0.73
N GLY A 267 1.38 -14.03 1.13
CA GLY A 267 0.27 -13.66 0.24
C GLY A 267 0.03 -12.15 0.23
N HIS A 268 -1.20 -11.74 -0.07
CA HIS A 268 -1.62 -10.32 -0.05
C HIS A 268 -2.16 -9.91 1.32
N TYR A 269 -1.43 -10.26 2.37
CA TYR A 269 -1.81 -9.99 3.76
C TYR A 269 -0.57 -9.82 4.65
N LEU A 270 -0.57 -8.80 5.50
CA LEU A 270 0.52 -8.53 6.44
C LEU A 270 0.37 -9.39 7.71
N ALA A 271 0.54 -10.69 7.55
CA ALA A 271 0.47 -11.67 8.66
C ALA A 271 1.62 -11.45 9.66
N PRO A 272 1.45 -11.78 10.96
CA PRO A 272 2.52 -11.64 11.96
C PRO A 272 3.83 -12.32 11.56
N ALA A 273 3.76 -13.47 10.88
CA ALA A 273 4.93 -14.24 10.45
C ALA A 273 5.87 -13.48 9.47
N ILE A 274 5.35 -12.46 8.75
CA ILE A 274 6.17 -11.69 7.81
C ILE A 274 6.68 -10.37 8.41
N HIS A 275 6.28 -9.98 9.61
CA HIS A 275 6.63 -8.68 10.17
C HIS A 275 8.14 -8.50 10.32
N GLN A 276 8.84 -9.49 10.91
CA GLN A 276 10.30 -9.41 11.07
C GLN A 276 11.03 -9.49 9.72
N PRO A 277 10.75 -10.45 8.83
CA PRO A 277 11.35 -10.47 7.49
C PRO A 277 11.16 -9.17 6.69
N LEU A 278 9.98 -8.55 6.77
CA LEU A 278 9.71 -7.28 6.10
C LEU A 278 10.50 -6.14 6.73
N THR A 279 10.53 -6.06 8.07
CA THR A 279 11.32 -5.06 8.81
C THR A 279 12.80 -5.15 8.45
N ASP A 280 13.36 -6.36 8.43
CA ASP A 280 14.76 -6.61 8.09
C ASP A 280 15.08 -6.16 6.64
N ALA A 281 14.19 -6.49 5.69
CA ALA A 281 14.35 -6.11 4.29
C ALA A 281 14.31 -4.58 4.09
N VAL A 282 13.36 -3.90 4.74
CA VAL A 282 13.21 -2.44 4.71
C VAL A 282 14.43 -1.76 5.33
N THR A 283 14.86 -2.20 6.53
CA THR A 283 16.01 -1.62 7.24
C THR A 283 17.30 -1.80 6.47
N ALA A 284 17.54 -2.99 5.89
CA ALA A 284 18.71 -3.25 5.07
C ALA A 284 18.73 -2.41 3.78
N HIS A 285 17.56 -2.06 3.25
CA HIS A 285 17.46 -1.21 2.06
C HIS A 285 17.78 0.25 2.39
N VAL A 286 17.28 0.78 3.50
CA VAL A 286 17.57 2.13 3.96
C VAL A 286 19.06 2.31 4.26
N GLY A 287 19.68 1.33 4.95
CA GLY A 287 21.10 1.39 5.32
C GLY A 287 22.07 1.32 4.14
N ALA A 288 21.64 0.80 2.99
CA ALA A 288 22.47 0.73 1.77
C ALA A 288 22.48 2.05 0.98
N GLY A 289 21.60 2.98 1.28
CA GLY A 289 21.46 4.29 0.60
C GLY A 289 22.10 5.46 1.34
N MET A 290 22.65 5.23 2.54
CA MET A 290 23.46 6.20 3.30
C MET A 290 24.95 5.94 3.08
#